data_586ad9222f712cf48f21c2317a7ab822
#
_entry.id   586ad9222f712cf48f21c2317a7ab822
#
_cell.length_a   1.000
_cell.length_b   1.000
_cell.length_c   1.000
_cell.angle_alpha   90.00
_cell.angle_beta   90.00
_cell.angle_gamma   90.00
#
_symmetry.space_group_name_H-M   'P 1'
#
loop_
_entity.id
_entity.type
_entity.pdbx_description
1 polymer ?
#
loop_
_entity_poly.entity_id
_entity_poly.type
_entity_poly.pdbx_seq_one_letter_code
_entity_poly.pdbx_strand_id
1 'polypeptide(L)'
;KEAAAPVEAPKAAEAPKTDAAAATPAEPAKPAETAAAAEPATPAAAPEAAKPAAAVALPESVGDVDMAKALQPGPLKDIFIGKEDAKVTIIEYASMTCPHCAHFHEATLPAIKEKYLDTGKARLVLREFPFDPRAAAAFMLSRCAGDDKYYAMVGTLFQQQANWAQAQDAKAALLQLSKLAGFSQDSFDKCLTDQNLLNQVNEVRERGAKDFGIESTPTFLINGKKYAGALTVEQMSALIDSLL
;
A
#
# COMPACT_ATOMS: atom_id res chain seq x y z
N LYS A 1 9.61 -32.68 55.34
CA LYS A 1 10.39 -33.89 55.00
C LYS A 1 9.62 -34.64 53.95
N GLU A 2 9.99 -34.40 52.70
CA GLU A 2 10.13 -35.47 51.71
C GLU A 2 10.77 -34.83 50.45
N ALA A 3 11.89 -35.37 50.10
CA ALA A 3 12.67 -34.93 48.95
C ALA A 3 12.10 -35.58 47.71
N ALA A 4 11.88 -34.79 46.64
CA ALA A 4 11.59 -35.28 45.32
C ALA A 4 12.86 -35.22 44.45
N ALA A 5 13.19 -36.35 43.82
CA ALA A 5 14.36 -36.62 43.01
C ALA A 5 14.30 -35.92 41.63
N PRO A 6 15.44 -35.71 40.98
CA PRO A 6 15.52 -35.02 39.68
C PRO A 6 15.13 -35.94 38.52
N VAL A 7 14.38 -35.39 37.56
CA VAL A 7 13.99 -36.05 36.32
C VAL A 7 15.04 -35.78 35.25
N GLU A 8 15.54 -36.85 34.70
CA GLU A 8 16.60 -36.95 33.69
C GLU A 8 16.16 -36.47 32.30
N ALA A 9 17.00 -35.73 31.57
CA ALA A 9 16.77 -35.26 30.24
C ALA A 9 16.93 -36.38 29.19
N PRO A 10 16.13 -36.45 28.12
CA PRO A 10 16.36 -37.42 27.06
C PRO A 10 17.45 -36.96 26.06
N LYS A 11 18.27 -37.94 25.73
CA LYS A 11 19.45 -37.98 24.90
C LYS A 11 19.12 -37.68 23.44
N ALA A 12 19.97 -36.86 22.78
CA ALA A 12 19.94 -36.55 21.39
C ALA A 12 20.04 -37.79 20.49
N ALA A 13 19.19 -37.86 19.48
CA ALA A 13 19.28 -38.84 18.40
C ALA A 13 20.12 -38.29 17.21
N GLU A 14 21.02 -39.13 16.77
CA GLU A 14 22.03 -38.94 15.75
C GLU A 14 21.44 -38.90 14.33
N ALA A 15 21.94 -38.01 13.46
CA ALA A 15 21.53 -37.87 12.07
C ALA A 15 22.23 -38.92 11.17
N PRO A 16 21.56 -39.46 10.15
CA PRO A 16 22.25 -40.31 9.16
C PRO A 16 22.92 -39.49 8.09
N LYS A 17 24.20 -39.82 7.84
CA LYS A 17 24.99 -39.38 6.69
C LYS A 17 24.55 -40.12 5.43
N THR A 18 24.31 -39.40 4.35
CA THR A 18 24.26 -40.01 3.01
C THR A 18 25.29 -39.38 2.08
N ASP A 19 25.92 -40.27 1.34
CA ASP A 19 27.07 -40.12 0.48
C ASP A 19 26.91 -39.15 -0.70
N ALA A 20 28.00 -38.55 -1.04
CA ALA A 20 28.19 -37.76 -2.25
C ALA A 20 28.39 -38.69 -3.47
N ALA A 21 27.60 -38.43 -4.53
CA ALA A 21 27.91 -38.94 -5.86
C ALA A 21 28.16 -37.78 -6.82
N ALA A 22 29.37 -37.73 -7.33
CA ALA A 22 29.86 -36.77 -8.33
C ALA A 22 29.21 -37.04 -9.70
N ALA A 23 28.77 -35.98 -10.37
CA ALA A 23 28.43 -35.98 -11.80
C ALA A 23 29.23 -34.90 -12.54
N THR A 24 29.96 -35.35 -13.52
CA THR A 24 30.90 -34.71 -14.44
C THR A 24 30.21 -33.66 -15.35
N PRO A 25 30.92 -32.58 -15.78
CA PRO A 25 30.36 -31.57 -16.67
C PRO A 25 30.34 -31.99 -18.13
N ALA A 26 29.25 -31.73 -18.84
CA ALA A 26 29.14 -31.90 -20.30
C ALA A 26 29.55 -30.62 -21.04
N GLU A 27 30.33 -30.86 -22.10
CA GLU A 27 30.99 -29.96 -23.05
C GLU A 27 29.99 -29.21 -23.96
N PRO A 28 30.28 -27.97 -24.45
CA PRO A 28 29.36 -27.18 -25.25
C PRO A 28 29.42 -27.57 -26.74
N ALA A 29 28.24 -27.75 -27.36
CA ALA A 29 28.09 -27.97 -28.79
C ALA A 29 28.12 -26.66 -29.59
N LYS A 30 28.88 -26.69 -30.69
CA LYS A 30 29.19 -25.64 -31.68
C LYS A 30 27.99 -25.35 -32.57
N PRO A 31 27.78 -24.08 -33.02
CA PRO A 31 26.62 -23.71 -33.86
C PRO A 31 26.80 -24.15 -35.33
N ALA A 32 25.73 -24.63 -35.95
CA ALA A 32 25.64 -24.84 -37.38
C ALA A 32 25.04 -23.59 -38.06
N GLU A 33 25.80 -23.08 -38.99
CA GLU A 33 25.46 -22.03 -39.94
C GLU A 33 24.66 -22.61 -41.08
N THR A 34 23.45 -22.07 -41.30
CA THR A 34 22.76 -22.20 -42.60
C THR A 34 22.14 -20.86 -43.00
N ALA A 35 22.71 -20.32 -44.08
CA ALA A 35 22.20 -19.19 -44.80
C ALA A 35 20.97 -19.58 -45.64
N ALA A 36 19.89 -18.76 -45.56
CA ALA A 36 18.90 -18.71 -46.63
C ALA A 36 18.11 -17.40 -46.61
N ALA A 37 18.32 -16.65 -47.73
CA ALA A 37 17.38 -15.86 -48.51
C ALA A 37 16.52 -14.78 -47.81
N ALA A 38 16.81 -13.53 -48.22
CA ALA A 38 15.99 -12.34 -48.02
C ALA A 38 14.69 -12.43 -48.84
N GLU A 39 13.54 -12.22 -48.25
CA GLU A 39 12.29 -11.85 -48.89
C GLU A 39 11.94 -10.37 -48.60
N PRO A 40 11.29 -9.67 -49.54
CA PRO A 40 11.20 -8.21 -49.48
C PRO A 40 10.20 -7.70 -48.46
N ALA A 41 10.59 -6.64 -47.76
CA ALA A 41 9.81 -5.92 -46.78
C ALA A 41 8.52 -5.36 -47.36
N THR A 42 7.38 -5.74 -46.76
CA THR A 42 6.08 -5.09 -46.93
C THR A 42 6.11 -3.69 -46.30
N PRO A 43 5.48 -2.68 -46.89
CA PRO A 43 5.50 -1.32 -46.31
C PRO A 43 4.76 -1.30 -44.95
N ALA A 44 5.40 -0.67 -43.95
CA ALA A 44 4.81 -0.39 -42.66
C ALA A 44 3.48 0.35 -42.83
N ALA A 45 2.42 -0.25 -42.26
CA ALA A 45 1.12 0.41 -42.12
C ALA A 45 1.32 1.70 -41.30
N ALA A 46 0.76 2.80 -41.77
CA ALA A 46 0.70 4.05 -41.05
C ALA A 46 0.04 3.88 -39.67
N PRO A 47 0.42 4.64 -38.66
CA PRO A 47 -0.24 4.53 -37.33
C PRO A 47 -1.70 4.92 -37.52
N GLU A 48 -2.58 3.95 -37.24
CA GLU A 48 -4.02 4.12 -37.15
C GLU A 48 -4.30 5.22 -36.14
N ALA A 49 -4.95 6.28 -36.56
CA ALA A 49 -5.32 7.39 -35.70
C ALA A 49 -6.11 6.86 -34.49
N ALA A 50 -5.59 7.10 -33.32
CA ALA A 50 -6.23 6.71 -32.08
C ALA A 50 -7.68 7.23 -32.08
N LYS A 51 -8.62 6.28 -32.04
CA LYS A 51 -10.05 6.55 -31.89
C LYS A 51 -10.22 7.45 -30.65
N PRO A 52 -11.01 8.53 -30.70
CA PRO A 52 -11.23 9.36 -29.52
C PRO A 52 -11.70 8.46 -28.36
N ALA A 53 -10.96 8.46 -27.25
CA ALA A 53 -11.38 7.75 -26.06
C ALA A 53 -12.78 8.26 -25.70
N ALA A 54 -13.75 7.35 -25.59
CA ALA A 54 -15.09 7.68 -25.11
C ALA A 54 -14.91 8.43 -23.78
N ALA A 55 -15.60 9.57 -23.63
CA ALA A 55 -15.52 10.37 -22.41
C ALA A 55 -15.87 9.46 -21.22
N VAL A 56 -14.91 9.27 -20.30
CA VAL A 56 -15.13 8.48 -19.08
C VAL A 56 -16.19 9.21 -18.26
N ALA A 57 -17.30 8.52 -17.96
CA ALA A 57 -18.31 9.08 -17.10
C ALA A 57 -17.71 9.35 -15.72
N LEU A 58 -18.01 10.53 -15.16
CA LEU A 58 -17.63 10.85 -13.79
C LEU A 58 -18.25 9.83 -12.85
N PRO A 59 -17.52 9.30 -11.86
CA PRO A 59 -18.11 8.44 -10.84
C PRO A 59 -19.16 9.20 -10.04
N GLU A 60 -20.23 8.50 -9.65
CA GLU A 60 -21.30 9.11 -8.87
C GLU A 60 -20.83 9.38 -7.43
N SER A 61 -21.11 10.60 -6.96
CA SER A 61 -20.90 10.97 -5.56
C SER A 61 -21.97 10.30 -4.68
N VAL A 62 -21.53 9.72 -3.56
CA VAL A 62 -22.43 9.13 -2.55
C VAL A 62 -22.83 10.12 -1.46
N GLY A 63 -22.45 11.37 -1.56
CA GLY A 63 -22.83 12.42 -0.63
C GLY A 63 -21.94 13.65 -0.68
N ASP A 64 -22.37 14.69 0.02
CA ASP A 64 -21.64 15.94 0.20
C ASP A 64 -20.88 15.94 1.52
N VAL A 65 -19.75 16.65 1.56
CA VAL A 65 -18.90 16.79 2.74
C VAL A 65 -18.45 18.23 2.90
N ASP A 66 -18.57 18.74 4.12
CA ASP A 66 -17.96 20.03 4.49
C ASP A 66 -16.42 19.88 4.55
N MET A 67 -15.73 20.37 3.51
CA MET A 67 -14.28 20.33 3.44
C MET A 67 -13.62 21.22 4.48
N ALA A 68 -14.24 22.31 4.90
CA ALA A 68 -13.71 23.16 5.96
C ALA A 68 -13.64 22.37 7.29
N LYS A 69 -14.69 21.58 7.59
CA LYS A 69 -14.69 20.64 8.72
C LYS A 69 -13.70 19.49 8.52
N ALA A 70 -13.63 18.94 7.30
CA ALA A 70 -12.74 17.81 7.00
C ALA A 70 -11.26 18.18 7.13
N LEU A 71 -10.88 19.40 6.80
CA LEU A 71 -9.49 19.91 6.87
C LEU A 71 -9.09 20.48 8.23
N GLN A 72 -10.00 20.51 9.21
CA GLN A 72 -9.62 20.88 10.57
C GLN A 72 -8.64 19.86 11.16
N PRO A 73 -7.67 20.31 11.97
CA PRO A 73 -6.73 19.43 12.64
C PRO A 73 -7.44 18.28 13.37
N GLY A 74 -6.93 17.09 13.18
CA GLY A 74 -7.43 15.87 13.81
C GLY A 74 -6.52 15.40 14.95
N PRO A 75 -6.80 14.20 15.50
CA PRO A 75 -5.97 13.56 16.51
C PRO A 75 -4.53 13.31 16.04
N LEU A 76 -4.39 13.00 14.74
CA LEU A 76 -3.10 12.87 14.07
C LEU A 76 -2.94 13.97 13.03
N LYS A 77 -1.71 14.46 12.87
CA LYS A 77 -1.35 15.41 11.82
C LYS A 77 -1.60 14.77 10.44
N ASP A 78 -2.25 15.51 9.55
CA ASP A 78 -2.34 15.10 8.14
C ASP A 78 -0.94 15.17 7.50
N ILE A 79 -0.54 14.07 6.87
CA ILE A 79 0.65 13.98 6.03
C ILE A 79 0.13 13.87 4.60
N PHE A 80 0.66 14.68 3.68
CA PHE A 80 0.13 14.73 2.31
C PHE A 80 1.22 14.55 1.26
N ILE A 81 0.80 14.07 0.09
CA ILE A 81 1.58 14.09 -1.15
C ILE A 81 1.02 15.23 -2.01
N GLY A 82 1.90 15.99 -2.66
CA GLY A 82 1.54 17.14 -3.47
C GLY A 82 1.86 18.45 -2.78
N LYS A 83 1.32 19.56 -3.30
CA LYS A 83 1.53 20.90 -2.74
C LYS A 83 0.40 21.28 -1.79
N GLU A 84 0.73 21.98 -0.72
CA GLU A 84 -0.24 22.41 0.28
C GLU A 84 -1.32 23.33 -0.30
N ASP A 85 -0.98 24.15 -1.27
CA ASP A 85 -1.84 25.09 -1.97
C ASP A 85 -2.52 24.50 -3.23
N ALA A 86 -2.46 23.18 -3.43
CA ALA A 86 -3.07 22.51 -4.56
C ALA A 86 -4.59 22.76 -4.63
N LYS A 87 -5.08 23.05 -5.85
CA LYS A 87 -6.50 23.38 -6.09
C LYS A 87 -7.45 22.23 -5.75
N VAL A 88 -7.00 21.00 -5.95
CA VAL A 88 -7.79 19.80 -5.66
C VAL A 88 -7.22 19.12 -4.41
N THR A 89 -8.08 18.90 -3.41
CA THR A 89 -7.72 18.14 -2.21
C THR A 89 -8.46 16.81 -2.21
N ILE A 90 -7.70 15.73 -2.09
CA ILE A 90 -8.18 14.35 -1.98
C ILE A 90 -7.85 13.86 -0.58
N ILE A 91 -8.87 13.46 0.19
CA ILE A 91 -8.70 12.77 1.46
C ILE A 91 -9.17 11.33 1.24
N GLU A 92 -8.27 10.37 1.40
CA GLU A 92 -8.56 8.95 1.34
C GLU A 92 -8.69 8.39 2.74
N TYR A 93 -9.82 7.79 3.08
CA TYR A 93 -9.94 6.91 4.24
C TYR A 93 -9.68 5.48 3.80
N ALA A 94 -8.64 4.86 4.35
CA ALA A 94 -8.18 3.54 3.96
C ALA A 94 -7.94 2.61 5.15
N SER A 95 -7.97 1.31 4.91
CA SER A 95 -7.51 0.29 5.85
C SER A 95 -6.33 -0.48 5.27
N MET A 96 -5.30 -0.70 6.07
CA MET A 96 -4.08 -1.39 5.63
C MET A 96 -4.33 -2.87 5.27
N THR A 97 -5.41 -3.47 5.75
CA THR A 97 -5.80 -4.86 5.42
C THR A 97 -6.86 -4.93 4.32
N CYS A 98 -7.32 -3.78 3.79
CA CYS A 98 -8.31 -3.74 2.72
C CYS A 98 -7.67 -3.99 1.35
N PRO A 99 -8.06 -5.06 0.59
CA PRO A 99 -7.46 -5.35 -0.72
C PRO A 99 -7.80 -4.29 -1.78
N HIS A 100 -8.96 -3.62 -1.68
CA HIS A 100 -9.31 -2.53 -2.61
C HIS A 100 -8.45 -1.29 -2.38
N CYS A 101 -8.02 -1.02 -1.14
CA CYS A 101 -7.06 0.03 -0.84
C CYS A 101 -5.68 -0.29 -1.42
N ALA A 102 -5.20 -1.54 -1.23
CA ALA A 102 -3.95 -1.99 -1.85
C ALA A 102 -4.00 -1.83 -3.37
N HIS A 103 -5.08 -2.29 -4.01
CA HIS A 103 -5.25 -2.14 -5.46
C HIS A 103 -5.20 -0.67 -5.91
N PHE A 104 -5.87 0.24 -5.20
CA PHE A 104 -5.80 1.67 -5.52
C PHE A 104 -4.36 2.21 -5.41
N HIS A 105 -3.65 1.86 -4.35
CA HIS A 105 -2.27 2.31 -4.13
C HIS A 105 -1.26 1.72 -5.12
N GLU A 106 -1.53 0.53 -5.66
CA GLU A 106 -0.65 -0.14 -6.64
C GLU A 106 -0.98 0.24 -8.09
N ALA A 107 -2.27 0.29 -8.45
CA ALA A 107 -2.71 0.42 -9.83
C ALA A 107 -3.11 1.85 -10.22
N THR A 108 -3.67 2.63 -9.28
CA THR A 108 -4.22 3.98 -9.60
C THR A 108 -3.30 5.09 -9.11
N LEU A 109 -2.90 5.06 -7.85
CA LEU A 109 -2.16 6.16 -7.23
C LEU A 109 -0.86 6.54 -7.96
N PRO A 110 -0.05 5.62 -8.51
CA PRO A 110 1.18 6.01 -9.21
C PRO A 110 0.94 6.96 -10.39
N ALA A 111 -0.05 6.67 -11.23
CA ALA A 111 -0.40 7.52 -12.36
C ALA A 111 -1.01 8.87 -11.91
N ILE A 112 -1.83 8.86 -10.85
CA ILE A 112 -2.38 10.09 -10.27
C ILE A 112 -1.28 10.94 -9.64
N LYS A 113 -0.32 10.30 -8.98
CA LYS A 113 0.82 10.98 -8.39
C LYS A 113 1.63 11.72 -9.46
N GLU A 114 2.04 11.03 -10.51
CA GLU A 114 2.82 11.60 -11.60
C GLU A 114 2.08 12.77 -12.27
N LYS A 115 0.81 12.59 -12.62
CA LYS A 115 0.05 13.56 -13.40
C LYS A 115 -0.42 14.78 -12.61
N TYR A 116 -0.77 14.60 -11.32
CA TYR A 116 -1.46 15.64 -10.55
C TYR A 116 -0.78 16.02 -9.24
N LEU A 117 -0.24 15.06 -8.47
CA LEU A 117 0.33 15.38 -7.16
C LEU A 117 1.72 16.00 -7.32
N ASP A 118 2.60 15.39 -8.11
CA ASP A 118 3.95 15.89 -8.37
C ASP A 118 3.94 17.23 -9.14
N THR A 119 2.91 17.45 -9.95
CA THR A 119 2.71 18.72 -10.67
C THR A 119 2.05 19.82 -9.83
N GLY A 120 1.59 19.49 -8.61
CA GLY A 120 0.96 20.43 -7.69
C GLY A 120 -0.47 20.80 -8.03
N LYS A 121 -1.13 20.09 -8.94
CA LYS A 121 -2.55 20.30 -9.30
C LYS A 121 -3.48 19.75 -8.24
N ALA A 122 -3.11 18.64 -7.61
CA ALA A 122 -3.82 18.03 -6.51
C ALA A 122 -2.87 17.70 -5.35
N ARG A 123 -3.46 17.50 -4.16
CA ARG A 123 -2.81 16.89 -3.01
C ARG A 123 -3.64 15.74 -2.47
N LEU A 124 -2.98 14.73 -1.94
CA LEU A 124 -3.61 13.55 -1.32
C LEU A 124 -3.20 13.45 0.13
N VAL A 125 -4.20 13.26 1.00
CA VAL A 125 -4.05 12.94 2.42
C VAL A 125 -4.60 11.54 2.63
N LEU A 126 -3.81 10.64 3.23
CA LEU A 126 -4.29 9.35 3.70
C LEU A 126 -4.70 9.47 5.17
N ARG A 127 -5.90 9.00 5.51
CA ARG A 127 -6.41 8.91 6.89
C ARG A 127 -6.69 7.47 7.28
N GLU A 128 -6.29 7.14 8.47
CA GLU A 128 -6.38 5.82 9.05
C GLU A 128 -7.84 5.42 9.29
N PHE A 129 -8.25 4.27 8.72
CA PHE A 129 -9.55 3.68 8.97
C PHE A 129 -9.43 2.16 9.18
N PRO A 130 -8.71 1.73 10.23
CA PRO A 130 -8.50 0.30 10.49
C PRO A 130 -9.81 -0.40 10.86
N PHE A 131 -10.04 -1.59 10.28
CA PHE A 131 -11.14 -2.48 10.66
C PHE A 131 -10.71 -3.56 11.65
N ASP A 132 -9.41 -3.76 11.82
CA ASP A 132 -8.85 -4.83 12.63
C ASP A 132 -7.52 -4.40 13.27
N PRO A 133 -7.03 -5.15 14.30
CA PRO A 133 -5.79 -4.80 14.98
C PRO A 133 -4.54 -4.83 14.09
N ARG A 134 -4.50 -5.65 13.03
CA ARG A 134 -3.36 -5.71 12.11
C ARG A 134 -3.27 -4.44 11.28
N ALA A 135 -4.42 -3.93 10.82
CA ALA A 135 -4.50 -2.66 10.12
C ALA A 135 -4.05 -1.50 11.02
N ALA A 136 -4.49 -1.48 12.28
CA ALA A 136 -4.06 -0.47 13.25
C ALA A 136 -2.55 -0.51 13.49
N ALA A 137 -1.97 -1.71 13.71
CA ALA A 137 -0.53 -1.89 13.87
C ALA A 137 0.27 -1.39 12.66
N ALA A 138 -0.20 -1.69 11.44
CA ALA A 138 0.44 -1.23 10.21
C ALA A 138 0.42 0.31 10.08
N PHE A 139 -0.67 0.97 10.45
CA PHE A 139 -0.73 2.43 10.52
C PHE A 139 0.20 3.01 11.58
N MET A 140 0.25 2.42 12.77
CA MET A 140 1.19 2.84 13.82
C MET A 140 2.63 2.79 13.30
N LEU A 141 3.03 1.71 12.65
CA LEU A 141 4.36 1.57 12.06
C LEU A 141 4.62 2.62 10.97
N SER A 142 3.63 2.94 10.14
CA SER A 142 3.76 4.00 9.15
C SER A 142 4.00 5.36 9.81
N ARG A 143 3.30 5.66 10.91
CA ARG A 143 3.49 6.89 11.69
C ARG A 143 4.85 6.93 12.38
N CYS A 144 5.28 5.83 12.99
CA CYS A 144 6.59 5.72 13.64
C CYS A 144 7.78 5.79 12.68
N ALA A 145 7.57 5.56 11.39
CA ALA A 145 8.62 5.74 10.37
C ALA A 145 9.03 7.21 10.20
N GLY A 146 8.20 8.16 10.65
CA GLY A 146 8.38 9.60 10.50
C GLY A 146 7.68 10.17 9.26
N ASP A 147 7.40 11.47 9.29
CA ASP A 147 6.58 12.14 8.26
C ASP A 147 7.16 11.96 6.84
N ASP A 148 8.46 12.07 6.69
CA ASP A 148 9.20 11.93 5.42
C ASP A 148 9.23 10.51 4.86
N LYS A 149 9.02 9.49 5.71
CA LYS A 149 8.97 8.08 5.31
C LYS A 149 7.56 7.50 5.33
N TYR A 150 6.57 8.26 5.80
CA TYR A 150 5.20 7.77 5.99
C TYR A 150 4.65 7.09 4.74
N TYR A 151 4.63 7.79 3.61
CA TYR A 151 4.09 7.24 2.36
C TYR A 151 4.94 6.13 1.74
N ALA A 152 6.25 6.15 1.95
CA ALA A 152 7.11 5.03 1.54
C ALA A 152 6.77 3.76 2.33
N MET A 153 6.53 3.88 3.65
CA MET A 153 6.11 2.77 4.49
C MET A 153 4.70 2.29 4.13
N VAL A 154 3.74 3.20 3.94
CA VAL A 154 2.38 2.90 3.47
C VAL A 154 2.43 2.11 2.15
N GLY A 155 3.19 2.60 1.16
CA GLY A 155 3.32 1.94 -0.14
C GLY A 155 3.90 0.53 -0.01
N THR A 156 4.97 0.35 0.79
CA THR A 156 5.56 -0.97 1.06
C THR A 156 4.56 -1.92 1.70
N LEU A 157 3.78 -1.43 2.69
CA LEU A 157 2.79 -2.25 3.38
C LEU A 157 1.65 -2.68 2.46
N PHE A 158 1.17 -1.81 1.57
CA PHE A 158 0.15 -2.18 0.58
C PHE A 158 0.71 -3.16 -0.46
N GLN A 159 1.88 -2.90 -1.04
CA GLN A 159 2.53 -3.81 -2.00
C GLN A 159 2.77 -5.22 -1.42
N GLN A 160 3.05 -5.31 -0.14
CA GLN A 160 3.29 -6.57 0.55
C GLN A 160 2.07 -7.08 1.35
N GLN A 161 0.88 -6.49 1.14
CA GLN A 161 -0.29 -6.77 1.95
C GLN A 161 -0.61 -8.26 2.06
N ALA A 162 -0.57 -9.00 0.95
CA ALA A 162 -0.84 -10.44 0.95
C ALA A 162 0.13 -11.23 1.84
N ASN A 163 1.37 -10.74 2.00
CA ASN A 163 2.42 -11.44 2.74
C ASN A 163 2.34 -11.23 4.27
N TRP A 164 1.71 -10.14 4.72
CA TRP A 164 1.62 -9.85 6.16
C TRP A 164 0.20 -9.84 6.71
N ALA A 165 -0.78 -9.33 5.94
CA ALA A 165 -2.14 -9.16 6.46
C ALA A 165 -2.83 -10.50 6.77
N GLN A 166 -2.50 -11.55 6.02
CA GLN A 166 -3.04 -12.91 6.21
C GLN A 166 -2.02 -13.87 6.82
N ALA A 167 -0.81 -13.41 7.17
CA ALA A 167 0.22 -14.25 7.76
C ALA A 167 -0.26 -14.86 9.10
N GLN A 168 0.17 -16.08 9.40
CA GLN A 168 -0.08 -16.71 10.69
C GLN A 168 0.56 -15.87 11.82
N ASP A 169 1.79 -15.42 11.63
CA ASP A 169 2.49 -14.45 12.47
C ASP A 169 2.65 -13.11 11.74
N ALA A 170 1.59 -12.30 11.80
CA ALA A 170 1.60 -10.96 11.20
C ALA A 170 2.62 -10.03 11.86
N LYS A 171 2.90 -10.20 13.17
CA LYS A 171 3.88 -9.38 13.89
C LYS A 171 5.28 -9.62 13.33
N ALA A 172 5.68 -10.87 13.12
CA ALA A 172 6.98 -11.21 12.54
C ALA A 172 7.10 -10.70 11.08
N ALA A 173 6.04 -10.83 10.28
CA ALA A 173 6.02 -10.33 8.91
C ALA A 173 6.15 -8.79 8.86
N LEU A 174 5.41 -8.06 9.69
CA LEU A 174 5.50 -6.60 9.82
C LEU A 174 6.88 -6.15 10.31
N LEU A 175 7.50 -6.89 11.24
CA LEU A 175 8.87 -6.60 11.68
C LEU A 175 9.88 -6.68 10.53
N GLN A 176 9.79 -7.70 9.67
CA GLN A 176 10.69 -7.81 8.52
C GLN A 176 10.55 -6.62 7.57
N LEU A 177 9.32 -6.21 7.26
CA LEU A 177 9.06 -5.02 6.42
C LEU A 177 9.56 -3.73 7.10
N SER A 178 9.32 -3.59 8.40
CA SER A 178 9.76 -2.42 9.16
C SER A 178 11.28 -2.28 9.21
N LYS A 179 12.02 -3.40 9.25
CA LYS A 179 13.50 -3.37 9.16
C LYS A 179 13.99 -2.76 7.87
N LEU A 180 13.30 -2.97 6.74
CA LEU A 180 13.63 -2.32 5.47
C LEU A 180 13.46 -0.80 5.52
N ALA A 181 12.53 -0.31 6.35
CA ALA A 181 12.33 1.11 6.62
C ALA A 181 13.28 1.68 7.69
N GLY A 182 14.15 0.84 8.27
CA GLY A 182 15.17 1.25 9.24
C GLY A 182 14.78 1.03 10.71
N PHE A 183 13.71 0.28 11.00
CA PHE A 183 13.37 -0.07 12.38
C PHE A 183 14.35 -1.09 12.98
N SER A 184 14.74 -0.88 14.22
CA SER A 184 15.28 -1.93 15.09
C SER A 184 14.14 -2.72 15.74
N GLN A 185 14.45 -3.86 16.36
CA GLN A 185 13.48 -4.59 17.19
C GLN A 185 12.88 -3.69 18.26
N ASP A 186 13.73 -2.94 18.98
CA ASP A 186 13.31 -2.06 20.07
C ASP A 186 12.38 -0.95 19.59
N SER A 187 12.70 -0.27 18.47
CA SER A 187 11.87 0.79 17.93
C SER A 187 10.52 0.26 17.39
N PHE A 188 10.52 -0.94 16.82
CA PHE A 188 9.32 -1.63 16.39
C PHE A 188 8.40 -1.98 17.58
N ASP A 189 8.94 -2.62 18.60
CA ASP A 189 8.15 -3.00 19.79
C ASP A 189 7.66 -1.75 20.54
N LYS A 190 8.50 -0.72 20.67
CA LYS A 190 8.10 0.57 21.25
C LYS A 190 6.96 1.23 20.49
N CYS A 191 7.01 1.22 19.16
CA CYS A 191 5.94 1.76 18.33
C CYS A 191 4.62 1.01 18.57
N LEU A 192 4.62 -0.33 18.52
CA LEU A 192 3.41 -1.12 18.66
C LEU A 192 2.84 -1.18 20.09
N THR A 193 3.61 -0.74 21.09
CA THR A 193 3.14 -0.61 22.48
C THR A 193 2.75 0.81 22.86
N ASP A 194 2.86 1.77 21.94
CA ASP A 194 2.43 3.15 22.15
C ASP A 194 0.90 3.25 22.15
N GLN A 195 0.32 3.18 23.35
CA GLN A 195 -1.12 3.24 23.54
C GLN A 195 -1.72 4.60 23.13
N ASN A 196 -0.94 5.69 23.26
CA ASN A 196 -1.40 7.01 22.83
C ASN A 196 -1.54 7.08 21.30
N LEU A 197 -0.56 6.57 20.56
CA LEU A 197 -0.63 6.49 19.11
C LEU A 197 -1.78 5.60 18.64
N LEU A 198 -1.98 4.44 19.27
CA LEU A 198 -3.12 3.55 18.97
C LEU A 198 -4.46 4.26 19.19
N ASN A 199 -4.61 4.99 20.29
CA ASN A 199 -5.82 5.76 20.57
C ASN A 199 -6.04 6.84 19.50
N GLN A 200 -5.02 7.57 19.09
CA GLN A 200 -5.11 8.58 18.04
C GLN A 200 -5.50 7.98 16.68
N VAL A 201 -4.95 6.81 16.32
CA VAL A 201 -5.36 6.07 15.09
C VAL A 201 -6.83 5.72 15.14
N ASN A 202 -7.33 5.23 16.28
CA ASN A 202 -8.73 4.90 16.46
C ASN A 202 -9.63 6.16 16.42
N GLU A 203 -9.20 7.27 17.01
CA GLU A 203 -9.93 8.54 16.98
C GLU A 203 -10.06 9.09 15.55
N VAL A 204 -9.02 8.94 14.69
CA VAL A 204 -9.14 9.30 13.25
C VAL A 204 -10.24 8.49 12.59
N ARG A 205 -10.28 7.18 12.84
CA ARG A 205 -11.33 6.29 12.34
C ARG A 205 -12.71 6.72 12.84
N GLU A 206 -12.85 6.93 14.15
CA GLU A 206 -14.12 7.33 14.75
C GLU A 206 -14.63 8.66 14.20
N ARG A 207 -13.74 9.65 14.05
CA ARG A 207 -14.07 10.93 13.41
C ARG A 207 -14.52 10.72 11.96
N GLY A 208 -13.82 9.89 11.19
CA GLY A 208 -14.23 9.54 9.82
C GLY A 208 -15.64 8.98 9.77
N ALA A 209 -15.94 8.00 10.60
CA ALA A 209 -17.25 7.37 10.66
C ALA A 209 -18.35 8.35 11.13
N LYS A 210 -18.11 9.07 12.23
CA LYS A 210 -19.11 9.92 12.88
C LYS A 210 -19.36 11.22 12.13
N ASP A 211 -18.30 11.91 11.71
CA ASP A 211 -18.39 13.26 11.16
C ASP A 211 -18.61 13.29 9.66
N PHE A 212 -18.13 12.26 8.94
CA PHE A 212 -18.15 12.21 7.48
C PHE A 212 -18.88 10.99 6.93
N GLY A 213 -19.44 10.12 7.80
CA GLY A 213 -20.21 8.95 7.39
C GLY A 213 -19.36 7.98 6.56
N ILE A 214 -18.11 7.73 6.97
CA ILE A 214 -17.25 6.73 6.35
C ILE A 214 -17.64 5.36 6.90
N GLU A 215 -18.06 4.45 6.01
CA GLU A 215 -18.51 3.10 6.37
C GLU A 215 -17.72 2.00 5.70
N SER A 216 -16.97 2.35 4.65
CA SER A 216 -16.17 1.42 3.86
C SER A 216 -14.87 2.05 3.39
N THR A 217 -13.91 1.22 2.97
CA THR A 217 -12.63 1.66 2.43
C THR A 217 -12.30 1.01 1.08
N PRO A 218 -11.63 1.72 0.17
CA PRO A 218 -11.31 3.13 0.28
C PRO A 218 -12.56 4.00 0.13
N THR A 219 -12.62 5.13 0.82
CA THR A 219 -13.58 6.19 0.57
C THR A 219 -12.83 7.51 0.43
N PHE A 220 -13.16 8.26 -0.62
CA PHE A 220 -12.49 9.52 -0.95
C PHE A 220 -13.41 10.70 -0.68
N LEU A 221 -12.86 11.75 -0.05
CA LEU A 221 -13.46 13.08 0.01
C LEU A 221 -12.67 13.97 -0.96
N ILE A 222 -13.33 14.46 -2.00
CA ILE A 222 -12.68 15.26 -3.06
C ILE A 222 -13.46 16.56 -3.22
N ASN A 223 -12.86 17.67 -2.81
CA ASN A 223 -13.43 19.02 -2.92
C ASN A 223 -14.94 19.10 -2.59
N GLY A 224 -15.37 18.46 -1.51
CA GLY A 224 -16.73 18.54 -1.00
C GLY A 224 -17.66 17.40 -1.42
N LYS A 225 -17.19 16.46 -2.21
CA LYS A 225 -17.94 15.26 -2.60
C LYS A 225 -17.31 14.00 -2.03
N LYS A 226 -18.15 13.01 -1.69
CA LYS A 226 -17.74 11.71 -1.17
C LYS A 226 -17.92 10.64 -2.23
N TYR A 227 -16.88 9.80 -2.41
CA TYR A 227 -16.87 8.69 -3.36
C TYR A 227 -16.45 7.42 -2.64
N ALA A 228 -17.26 6.37 -2.68
CA ALA A 228 -16.97 5.09 -2.04
C ALA A 228 -16.44 4.08 -3.07
N GLY A 229 -15.47 3.27 -2.65
CA GLY A 229 -14.83 2.25 -3.49
C GLY A 229 -13.57 2.75 -4.21
N ALA A 230 -12.80 1.79 -4.73
CA ALA A 230 -11.58 2.09 -5.48
C ALA A 230 -11.94 2.73 -6.84
N LEU A 231 -11.38 3.91 -7.08
CA LEU A 231 -11.53 4.62 -8.36
C LEU A 231 -10.39 4.18 -9.30
N THR A 232 -10.72 4.02 -10.61
CA THR A 232 -9.70 3.75 -11.63
C THR A 232 -8.89 5.02 -11.95
N VAL A 233 -7.78 4.87 -12.69
CA VAL A 233 -6.97 6.00 -13.15
C VAL A 233 -7.82 6.98 -13.96
N GLU A 234 -8.67 6.46 -14.84
CA GLU A 234 -9.54 7.27 -15.71
C GLU A 234 -10.59 8.03 -14.89
N GLN A 235 -11.24 7.36 -13.95
CA GLN A 235 -12.26 7.96 -13.08
C GLN A 235 -11.67 9.05 -12.19
N MET A 236 -10.53 8.76 -11.53
CA MET A 236 -9.86 9.73 -10.67
C MET A 236 -9.34 10.91 -11.49
N SER A 237 -8.76 10.66 -12.68
CA SER A 237 -8.30 11.70 -13.59
C SER A 237 -9.45 12.59 -14.05
N ALA A 238 -10.57 12.01 -14.47
CA ALA A 238 -11.74 12.77 -14.91
C ALA A 238 -12.30 13.67 -13.81
N LEU A 239 -12.33 13.16 -12.55
CA LEU A 239 -12.73 13.95 -11.38
C LEU A 239 -11.78 15.12 -11.16
N ILE A 240 -10.48 14.88 -11.12
CA ILE A 240 -9.49 15.93 -10.87
C ILE A 240 -9.54 16.97 -12.00
N ASP A 241 -9.56 16.52 -13.26
CA ASP A 241 -9.60 17.42 -14.43
C ASP A 241 -10.87 18.30 -14.43
N SER A 242 -12.01 17.78 -13.91
CA SER A 242 -13.26 18.56 -13.79
C SER A 242 -13.22 19.66 -12.72
N LEU A 243 -12.25 19.62 -11.82
CA LEU A 243 -12.09 20.54 -10.69
C LEU A 243 -10.95 21.56 -10.90
N LEU A 244 -10.16 21.40 -11.96
CA LEU A 244 -9.05 22.30 -12.34
C LEU A 244 -9.50 23.48 -13.18
#